data_55573b22ceffd4454bae3bbb8e1162fb
#
_entry.id   55573b22ceffd4454bae3bbb8e1162fb
#
_cell.length_a   1.000
_cell.length_b   1.000
_cell.length_c   1.000
_cell.angle_alpha   90.00
_cell.angle_beta   90.00
_cell.angle_gamma   90.00
#
_symmetry.space_group_name_H-M   'P 1'
#
loop_
_entity.id
_entity.type
_entity.pdbx_description
1 polymer ?
#
loop_
_entity_poly.entity_id
_entity_poly.type
_entity_poly.pdbx_seq_one_letter_code
_entity_poly.pdbx_strand_id
1 'polypeptide(L)'
;MLISANEMCFSYAGESLLENIHFTLNEGDRVGLIGGNGEGKTTLIRLMLGELYPEQGEIFKKSGARVGYLAQNGGYDSYNTVWEEMLEIFAEDHRLLKSLSEVENAISQVPEGGEEYRRLAARYESLNKQIAARDSYGVEVKIRTVLGGMGFADRTEQVIHTMSGGEKTRLKLCRLLLEEPELLVLDEPTNHLDVRTLFWLEEYLASYKGAVFTVSHDRYFLDKTVRQIYELEPKKAIRL
;
A
#
# COMPACT_ATOMS: atom_id res chain seq x y z
N MET A 1 17.48 3.47 -3.68
CA MET A 1 17.47 3.03 -2.28
C MET A 1 16.29 3.70 -1.58
N LEU A 2 15.43 2.91 -0.97
CA LEU A 2 14.25 3.40 -0.22
C LEU A 2 14.52 3.41 1.29
N ILE A 3 15.03 2.30 1.81
CA ILE A 3 15.40 2.15 3.22
C ILE A 3 16.72 1.38 3.30
N SER A 4 17.59 1.74 4.23
CA SER A 4 18.75 0.92 4.61
C SER A 4 19.02 1.01 6.11
N ALA A 5 19.55 -0.06 6.67
CA ALA A 5 20.05 -0.10 8.03
C ALA A 5 21.52 -0.47 8.01
N ASN A 6 22.30 0.15 8.90
CA ASN A 6 23.72 -0.10 9.05
C ASN A 6 24.09 -0.21 10.53
N GLU A 7 24.69 -1.33 10.92
CA GLU A 7 25.11 -1.65 12.31
C GLU A 7 23.99 -1.43 13.35
N MET A 8 22.74 -1.65 12.92
CA MET A 8 21.58 -1.33 13.74
C MET A 8 21.41 -2.34 14.87
N CYS A 9 21.30 -1.84 16.11
CA CYS A 9 21.00 -2.63 17.30
C CYS A 9 19.76 -2.08 18.00
N PHE A 10 18.99 -2.98 18.61
CA PHE A 10 17.81 -2.63 19.38
C PHE A 10 17.56 -3.63 20.52
N SER A 11 17.20 -3.12 21.70
CA SER A 11 16.89 -3.93 22.89
C SER A 11 15.53 -3.58 23.47
N TYR A 12 14.88 -4.52 24.12
CA TYR A 12 13.74 -4.28 24.99
C TYR A 12 14.10 -4.51 26.45
N ALA A 13 13.89 -3.52 27.32
CA ALA A 13 14.12 -3.61 28.74
C ALA A 13 15.51 -4.17 29.11
N GLY A 14 16.54 -3.87 28.32
CA GLY A 14 17.92 -4.32 28.51
C GLY A 14 18.23 -5.71 27.94
N GLU A 15 17.26 -6.39 27.36
CA GLU A 15 17.49 -7.62 26.59
C GLU A 15 17.67 -7.29 25.11
N SER A 16 18.85 -7.63 24.57
CA SER A 16 19.14 -7.43 23.15
C SER A 16 18.21 -8.30 22.29
N LEU A 17 17.55 -7.66 21.32
CA LEU A 17 16.64 -8.29 20.38
C LEU A 17 17.21 -8.32 18.95
N LEU A 18 17.81 -7.23 18.53
CA LEU A 18 18.41 -7.07 17.21
C LEU A 18 19.84 -6.59 17.39
N GLU A 19 20.80 -7.30 16.80
CA GLU A 19 22.22 -6.98 16.90
C GLU A 19 22.85 -6.90 15.50
N ASN A 20 23.56 -5.80 15.26
CA ASN A 20 24.36 -5.61 14.04
C ASN A 20 23.59 -5.88 12.74
N ILE A 21 22.38 -5.34 12.66
CA ILE A 21 21.50 -5.53 11.49
C ILE A 21 21.96 -4.66 10.33
N HIS A 22 22.15 -5.28 9.17
CA HIS A 22 22.47 -4.63 7.91
C HIS A 22 21.50 -5.09 6.83
N PHE A 23 20.81 -4.18 6.18
CA PHE A 23 20.02 -4.46 4.99
C PHE A 23 19.84 -3.22 4.12
N THR A 24 19.47 -3.43 2.88
CA THR A 24 19.12 -2.37 1.94
C THR A 24 17.90 -2.78 1.12
N LEU A 25 16.92 -1.88 1.03
CA LEU A 25 15.75 -2.02 0.16
C LEU A 25 15.80 -0.94 -0.92
N ASN A 26 15.76 -1.35 -2.17
CA ASN A 26 15.72 -0.48 -3.33
C ASN A 26 14.33 -0.45 -3.95
N GLU A 27 14.13 0.47 -4.89
CA GLU A 27 12.91 0.51 -5.70
C GLU A 27 12.75 -0.79 -6.51
N GLY A 28 11.57 -1.38 -6.47
CA GLY A 28 11.27 -2.64 -7.16
C GLY A 28 11.76 -3.91 -6.48
N ASP A 29 12.47 -3.84 -5.35
CA ASP A 29 12.90 -5.02 -4.61
C ASP A 29 11.72 -5.87 -4.12
N ARG A 30 11.93 -7.17 -4.04
CA ARG A 30 11.00 -8.18 -3.56
C ARG A 30 11.69 -8.98 -2.46
N VAL A 31 11.44 -8.63 -1.22
CA VAL A 31 12.15 -9.18 -0.06
C VAL A 31 11.18 -9.86 0.90
N GLY A 32 11.48 -11.09 1.26
CA GLY A 32 10.84 -11.83 2.36
C GLY A 32 11.69 -11.77 3.62
N LEU A 33 11.06 -11.60 4.76
CA LEU A 33 11.69 -11.74 6.07
C LEU A 33 11.13 -12.98 6.76
N ILE A 34 12.01 -13.91 7.10
CA ILE A 34 11.68 -15.10 7.88
C ILE A 34 12.39 -15.06 9.23
N GLY A 35 11.91 -15.86 10.18
CA GLY A 35 12.47 -15.98 11.52
C GLY A 35 11.45 -16.54 12.50
N GLY A 36 11.89 -17.00 13.64
CA GLY A 36 11.03 -17.53 14.68
C GLY A 36 10.11 -16.49 15.32
N ASN A 37 9.12 -16.98 16.08
CA ASN A 37 8.27 -16.07 16.85
C ASN A 37 9.07 -15.41 17.96
N GLY A 38 8.91 -14.09 18.12
CA GLY A 38 9.64 -13.33 19.13
C GLY A 38 11.05 -12.87 18.72
N GLU A 39 11.54 -13.23 17.53
CA GLU A 39 12.89 -12.86 17.05
C GLU A 39 13.00 -11.40 16.57
N GLY A 40 11.92 -10.62 16.65
CA GLY A 40 12.01 -9.18 16.36
C GLY A 40 11.55 -8.77 14.95
N LYS A 41 10.87 -9.64 14.18
CA LYS A 41 10.39 -9.29 12.82
C LYS A 41 9.50 -8.04 12.81
N THR A 42 8.48 -7.99 13.66
CA THR A 42 7.60 -6.82 13.79
C THR A 42 8.36 -5.61 14.37
N THR A 43 9.35 -5.83 15.25
CA THR A 43 10.21 -4.75 15.77
C THR A 43 11.06 -4.15 14.65
N LEU A 44 11.64 -4.99 13.79
CA LEU A 44 12.37 -4.52 12.61
C LEU A 44 11.48 -3.67 11.70
N ILE A 45 10.25 -4.11 11.43
CA ILE A 45 9.29 -3.31 10.66
C ILE A 45 9.03 -1.96 11.33
N ARG A 46 8.78 -1.92 12.64
CA ARG A 46 8.52 -0.67 13.37
C ARG A 46 9.71 0.29 13.35
N LEU A 47 10.95 -0.23 13.40
CA LEU A 47 12.17 0.54 13.21
C LEU A 47 12.26 1.10 11.77
N MET A 48 11.96 0.28 10.75
CA MET A 48 11.90 0.73 9.35
C MET A 48 10.86 1.82 9.13
N LEU A 49 9.72 1.76 9.82
CA LEU A 49 8.66 2.77 9.74
C LEU A 49 9.02 4.06 10.48
N GLY A 50 9.99 4.02 11.40
CA GLY A 50 10.37 5.14 12.27
C GLY A 50 9.47 5.27 13.51
N GLU A 51 8.71 4.23 13.84
CA GLU A 51 7.92 4.15 15.09
C GLU A 51 8.80 3.84 16.30
N LEU A 52 9.95 3.22 16.06
CA LEU A 52 11.02 2.98 17.04
C LEU A 52 12.34 3.53 16.50
N TYR A 53 13.27 3.80 17.41
CA TYR A 53 14.61 4.29 17.09
C TYR A 53 15.65 3.25 17.53
N PRO A 54 16.68 2.99 16.72
CA PRO A 54 17.76 2.09 17.10
C PRO A 54 18.56 2.67 18.27
N GLU A 55 19.12 1.80 19.14
CA GLU A 55 20.03 2.21 20.22
C GLU A 55 21.44 2.49 19.70
N GLN A 56 21.85 1.74 18.66
CA GLN A 56 23.12 1.91 17.95
C GLN A 56 22.89 1.73 16.45
N GLY A 57 23.82 2.27 15.67
CA GLY A 57 23.72 2.26 14.22
C GLY A 57 22.67 3.24 13.70
N GLU A 58 22.33 3.13 12.44
CA GLU A 58 21.43 4.08 11.75
C GLU A 58 20.49 3.39 10.80
N ILE A 59 19.31 4.00 10.63
CA ILE A 59 18.35 3.65 9.59
C ILE A 59 18.17 4.88 8.70
N PHE A 60 18.48 4.72 7.42
CA PHE A 60 18.18 5.71 6.41
C PHE A 60 16.85 5.41 5.74
N LYS A 61 16.03 6.44 5.55
CA LYS A 61 14.78 6.39 4.79
C LYS A 61 14.77 7.52 3.77
N LYS A 62 14.49 7.19 2.51
CA LYS A 62 14.35 8.18 1.42
C LYS A 62 13.28 9.21 1.80
N SER A 63 13.65 10.49 1.80
CA SER A 63 12.71 11.57 2.11
C SER A 63 11.55 11.59 1.11
N GLY A 64 10.31 11.69 1.61
CA GLY A 64 9.11 11.71 0.78
C GLY A 64 8.68 10.35 0.23
N ALA A 65 9.41 9.26 0.47
CA ALA A 65 8.98 7.93 0.07
C ALA A 65 7.68 7.53 0.77
N ARG A 66 6.68 7.13 -0.02
CA ARG A 66 5.40 6.63 0.50
C ARG A 66 5.57 5.17 0.88
N VAL A 67 5.34 4.87 2.15
CA VAL A 67 5.39 3.49 2.69
C VAL A 67 4.00 3.10 3.15
N GLY A 68 3.48 2.01 2.61
CA GLY A 68 2.24 1.38 3.05
C GLY A 68 2.54 0.21 3.97
N TYR A 69 1.85 0.10 5.09
CA TYR A 69 2.05 -0.97 6.06
C TYR A 69 0.75 -1.69 6.42
N LEU A 70 0.75 -2.98 6.21
CA LEU A 70 -0.26 -3.91 6.72
C LEU A 70 0.28 -4.61 7.97
N ALA A 71 -0.21 -4.22 9.13
CA ALA A 71 0.09 -4.89 10.40
C ALA A 71 -0.71 -6.18 10.54
N GLN A 72 -0.16 -7.18 11.21
CA GLN A 72 -0.79 -8.49 11.47
C GLN A 72 -2.21 -8.37 12.07
N ASN A 73 -2.44 -7.40 12.96
CA ASN A 73 -3.74 -7.12 13.59
C ASN A 73 -4.25 -5.71 13.23
N GLY A 74 -4.08 -5.30 12.00
CA GLY A 74 -4.27 -3.94 11.53
C GLY A 74 -5.66 -3.61 10.99
N GLY A 75 -6.72 -4.19 11.55
CA GLY A 75 -8.08 -3.78 11.20
C GLY A 75 -8.32 -2.31 11.51
N TYR A 76 -9.15 -1.66 10.70
CA TYR A 76 -9.63 -0.32 10.95
C TYR A 76 -11.16 -0.33 10.97
N ASP A 77 -11.75 0.71 11.51
CA ASP A 77 -13.20 0.85 11.59
C ASP A 77 -13.66 2.12 10.90
N SER A 78 -14.76 2.01 10.15
CA SER A 78 -15.35 3.11 9.42
C SER A 78 -16.86 2.88 9.28
N TYR A 79 -17.64 3.95 9.20
CA TYR A 79 -19.05 3.91 8.87
C TYR A 79 -19.32 4.03 7.36
N ASN A 80 -18.27 4.20 6.56
CA ASN A 80 -18.37 4.15 5.10
C ASN A 80 -18.70 2.74 4.63
N THR A 81 -19.30 2.65 3.46
CA THR A 81 -19.34 1.40 2.69
C THR A 81 -17.95 1.05 2.16
N VAL A 82 -17.77 -0.21 1.76
CA VAL A 82 -16.54 -0.66 1.09
C VAL A 82 -16.20 0.22 -0.10
N TRP A 83 -17.20 0.57 -0.91
CA TRP A 83 -17.02 1.39 -2.10
C TRP A 83 -16.58 2.81 -1.76
N GLU A 84 -17.30 3.48 -0.86
CA GLU A 84 -16.98 4.84 -0.41
C GLU A 84 -15.56 4.94 0.13
N GLU A 85 -15.14 3.98 0.94
CA GLU A 85 -13.80 3.93 1.53
C GLU A 85 -12.70 3.83 0.46
N MET A 86 -12.92 3.04 -0.59
CA MET A 86 -11.96 2.94 -1.70
C MET A 86 -11.98 4.20 -2.58
N LEU A 87 -13.12 4.85 -2.76
CA LEU A 87 -13.22 6.11 -3.48
C LEU A 87 -12.48 7.26 -2.78
N GLU A 88 -12.38 7.26 -1.46
CA GLU A 88 -11.64 8.30 -0.73
C GLU A 88 -10.17 8.37 -1.14
N ILE A 89 -9.56 7.24 -1.52
CA ILE A 89 -8.17 7.19 -2.02
C ILE A 89 -8.01 8.07 -3.26
N PHE A 90 -9.06 8.14 -4.07
CA PHE A 90 -9.12 8.84 -5.34
C PHE A 90 -9.97 10.14 -5.29
N ALA A 91 -10.09 10.74 -4.10
CA ALA A 91 -10.92 11.94 -3.93
C ALA A 91 -10.51 13.11 -4.85
N GLU A 92 -9.22 13.22 -5.17
CA GLU A 92 -8.71 14.23 -6.11
C GLU A 92 -9.18 13.94 -7.54
N ASP A 93 -9.09 12.69 -7.96
CA ASP A 93 -9.52 12.24 -9.30
C ASP A 93 -11.03 12.46 -9.47
N HIS A 94 -11.82 12.15 -8.46
CA HIS A 94 -13.25 12.41 -8.46
C HIS A 94 -13.57 13.92 -8.54
N ARG A 95 -12.80 14.78 -7.84
CA ARG A 95 -12.94 16.23 -7.93
C ARG A 95 -12.63 16.75 -9.34
N LEU A 96 -11.57 16.22 -9.97
CA LEU A 96 -11.20 16.60 -11.34
C LEU A 96 -12.31 16.23 -12.34
N LEU A 97 -12.83 15.01 -12.29
CA LEU A 97 -13.91 14.54 -13.15
C LEU A 97 -15.19 15.37 -12.95
N LYS A 98 -15.56 15.67 -11.70
CA LYS A 98 -16.70 16.53 -11.40
C LYS A 98 -16.50 17.95 -11.98
N SER A 99 -15.32 18.54 -11.78
CA SER A 99 -14.99 19.87 -12.33
C SER A 99 -15.04 19.88 -13.86
N LEU A 100 -14.63 18.79 -14.52
CA LEU A 100 -14.71 18.65 -15.97
C LEU A 100 -16.17 18.68 -16.42
N SER A 101 -17.04 17.90 -15.80
CA SER A 101 -18.48 17.85 -16.11
C SER A 101 -19.17 19.21 -15.89
N GLU A 102 -18.79 19.92 -14.82
CA GLU A 102 -19.29 21.28 -14.57
C GLU A 102 -18.88 22.26 -15.69
N VAL A 103 -17.63 22.19 -16.16
CA VAL A 103 -17.14 23.02 -17.26
C VAL A 103 -17.78 22.65 -18.58
N GLU A 104 -18.01 21.37 -18.89
CA GLU A 104 -18.72 20.91 -20.08
C GLU A 104 -20.15 21.48 -20.12
N ASN A 105 -20.86 21.38 -19.00
CA ASN A 105 -22.20 21.94 -18.88
C ASN A 105 -22.21 23.47 -19.05
N ALA A 106 -21.22 24.18 -18.51
CA ALA A 106 -21.11 25.63 -18.66
C ALA A 106 -20.77 26.04 -20.11
N ILE A 107 -19.88 25.32 -20.80
CA ILE A 107 -19.54 25.57 -22.21
C ILE A 107 -20.78 25.44 -23.10
N SER A 108 -21.64 24.44 -22.85
CA SER A 108 -22.85 24.22 -23.65
C SER A 108 -23.89 25.34 -23.54
N GLN A 109 -23.77 26.22 -22.55
CA GLN A 109 -24.73 27.31 -22.26
C GLN A 109 -24.24 28.70 -22.73
N VAL A 110 -23.00 28.82 -23.17
CA VAL A 110 -22.43 30.10 -23.62
C VAL A 110 -22.24 30.12 -25.13
N PRO A 111 -22.41 31.30 -25.80
CA PRO A 111 -22.17 31.44 -27.25
C PRO A 111 -20.71 31.18 -27.59
N GLU A 112 -20.48 30.43 -28.69
CA GLU A 112 -19.14 30.17 -29.20
C GLU A 112 -18.39 31.47 -29.57
N GLY A 113 -17.07 31.49 -29.31
CA GLY A 113 -16.16 32.58 -29.71
C GLY A 113 -16.12 33.77 -28.75
N GLY A 114 -16.99 33.82 -27.74
CA GLY A 114 -16.97 34.85 -26.70
C GLY A 114 -15.79 34.72 -25.74
N GLU A 115 -15.53 35.77 -24.95
CA GLU A 115 -14.45 35.72 -23.95
C GLU A 115 -14.67 34.64 -22.88
N GLU A 116 -15.91 34.48 -22.42
CA GLU A 116 -16.28 33.46 -21.47
C GLU A 116 -16.10 32.04 -22.02
N TYR A 117 -16.49 31.81 -23.29
CA TYR A 117 -16.25 30.54 -23.98
C TYR A 117 -14.76 30.22 -24.03
N ARG A 118 -13.89 31.18 -24.39
CA ARG A 118 -12.43 30.97 -24.43
C ARG A 118 -11.86 30.61 -23.07
N ARG A 119 -12.33 31.27 -22.01
CA ARG A 119 -11.91 30.97 -20.63
C ARG A 119 -12.30 29.55 -20.20
N LEU A 120 -13.53 29.14 -20.47
CA LEU A 120 -14.03 27.80 -20.16
C LEU A 120 -13.32 26.73 -21.01
N ALA A 121 -13.07 26.98 -22.29
CA ALA A 121 -12.32 26.08 -23.16
C ALA A 121 -10.88 25.85 -22.67
N ALA A 122 -10.19 26.89 -22.24
CA ALA A 122 -8.85 26.77 -21.66
C ALA A 122 -8.87 25.96 -20.35
N ARG A 123 -9.89 26.15 -19.51
CA ARG A 123 -10.08 25.35 -18.28
C ARG A 123 -10.36 23.88 -18.59
N TYR A 124 -11.20 23.60 -19.58
CA TYR A 124 -11.50 22.27 -20.09
C TYR A 124 -10.22 21.51 -20.53
N GLU A 125 -9.40 22.17 -21.36
CA GLU A 125 -8.11 21.58 -21.78
C GLU A 125 -7.17 21.30 -20.61
N SER A 126 -7.09 22.21 -19.65
CA SER A 126 -6.26 22.02 -18.45
C SER A 126 -6.72 20.84 -17.61
N LEU A 127 -8.03 20.70 -17.39
CA LEU A 127 -8.60 19.57 -16.64
C LEU A 127 -8.37 18.24 -17.36
N ASN A 128 -8.58 18.19 -18.68
CA ASN A 128 -8.31 16.98 -19.46
C ASN A 128 -6.84 16.55 -19.39
N LYS A 129 -5.89 17.48 -19.42
CA LYS A 129 -4.46 17.17 -19.24
C LYS A 129 -4.18 16.57 -17.85
N GLN A 130 -4.78 17.11 -16.80
CA GLN A 130 -4.62 16.59 -15.44
C GLN A 130 -5.25 15.21 -15.28
N ILE A 131 -6.46 15.01 -15.80
CA ILE A 131 -7.18 13.73 -15.78
C ILE A 131 -6.40 12.65 -16.54
N ALA A 132 -5.87 12.97 -17.72
CA ALA A 132 -5.07 12.05 -18.52
C ALA A 132 -3.75 11.68 -17.84
N ALA A 133 -3.07 12.65 -17.19
CA ALA A 133 -1.82 12.41 -16.49
C ALA A 133 -1.99 11.50 -15.26
N ARG A 134 -3.17 11.48 -14.65
CA ARG A 134 -3.51 10.68 -13.46
C ARG A 134 -4.23 9.37 -13.78
N ASP A 135 -4.65 9.16 -15.04
CA ASP A 135 -5.53 8.05 -15.44
C ASP A 135 -6.83 8.00 -14.62
N SER A 136 -7.43 9.16 -14.35
CA SER A 136 -8.59 9.28 -13.45
C SER A 136 -9.83 8.56 -13.97
N TYR A 137 -9.94 8.31 -15.28
CA TYR A 137 -11.03 7.49 -15.85
C TYR A 137 -10.94 6.01 -15.50
N GLY A 138 -9.73 5.50 -15.21
CA GLY A 138 -9.50 4.10 -14.85
C GLY A 138 -9.79 3.77 -13.38
N VAL A 139 -10.08 4.76 -12.53
CA VAL A 139 -10.21 4.59 -11.06
C VAL A 139 -11.25 3.54 -10.67
N GLU A 140 -12.46 3.61 -11.23
CA GLU A 140 -13.51 2.63 -10.91
C GLU A 140 -13.11 1.20 -11.29
N VAL A 141 -12.45 1.03 -12.43
CA VAL A 141 -11.98 -0.27 -12.91
C VAL A 141 -10.91 -0.82 -11.95
N LYS A 142 -9.98 0.04 -11.51
CA LYS A 142 -8.96 -0.35 -10.52
C LYS A 142 -9.60 -0.81 -9.21
N ILE A 143 -10.55 -0.03 -8.67
CA ILE A 143 -11.27 -0.38 -7.43
C ILE A 143 -11.98 -1.72 -7.60
N ARG A 144 -12.78 -1.91 -8.66
CA ARG A 144 -13.51 -3.15 -8.92
C ARG A 144 -12.57 -4.35 -9.09
N THR A 145 -11.43 -4.17 -9.75
CA THR A 145 -10.43 -5.22 -9.94
C THR A 145 -9.85 -5.67 -8.60
N VAL A 146 -9.43 -4.75 -7.75
CA VAL A 146 -8.86 -5.08 -6.44
C VAL A 146 -9.91 -5.68 -5.51
N LEU A 147 -11.10 -5.07 -5.43
CA LEU A 147 -12.19 -5.60 -4.60
C LEU A 147 -12.65 -6.97 -5.07
N GLY A 148 -12.72 -7.20 -6.39
CA GLY A 148 -13.08 -8.49 -6.98
C GLY A 148 -12.07 -9.58 -6.63
N GLY A 149 -10.77 -9.31 -6.79
CA GLY A 149 -9.70 -10.23 -6.45
C GLY A 149 -9.63 -10.55 -4.96
N MET A 150 -9.99 -9.59 -4.12
CA MET A 150 -9.98 -9.72 -2.66
C MET A 150 -11.31 -10.21 -2.06
N GLY A 151 -12.28 -10.63 -2.91
CA GLY A 151 -13.52 -11.26 -2.48
C GLY A 151 -14.59 -10.29 -1.97
N PHE A 152 -14.59 -9.03 -2.44
CA PHE A 152 -15.58 -8.01 -2.09
C PHE A 152 -16.46 -7.59 -3.28
N ALA A 153 -16.46 -8.32 -4.41
CA ALA A 153 -17.19 -7.94 -5.62
C ALA A 153 -18.68 -7.64 -5.38
N ASP A 154 -19.36 -8.50 -4.60
CA ASP A 154 -20.78 -8.40 -4.31
C ASP A 154 -21.08 -7.73 -2.96
N ARG A 155 -20.09 -7.09 -2.36
CA ARG A 155 -20.17 -6.52 -1.01
C ARG A 155 -19.76 -5.04 -0.95
N THR A 156 -19.81 -4.35 -2.06
CA THR A 156 -19.38 -2.95 -2.18
C THR A 156 -20.21 -1.99 -1.32
N GLU A 157 -21.50 -2.30 -1.10
CA GLU A 157 -22.43 -1.50 -0.30
C GLU A 157 -22.40 -1.88 1.20
N GLN A 158 -21.59 -2.88 1.58
CA GLN A 158 -21.53 -3.28 2.99
C GLN A 158 -20.77 -2.21 3.81
N VAL A 159 -21.34 -1.84 4.96
CA VAL A 159 -20.71 -0.91 5.90
C VAL A 159 -19.58 -1.62 6.64
N ILE A 160 -18.39 -1.01 6.66
CA ILE A 160 -17.15 -1.59 7.21
C ILE A 160 -17.28 -1.93 8.68
N HIS A 161 -17.98 -1.11 9.48
CA HIS A 161 -18.22 -1.37 10.90
C HIS A 161 -18.83 -2.75 11.16
N THR A 162 -19.65 -3.27 10.24
CA THR A 162 -20.34 -4.57 10.37
C THR A 162 -19.47 -5.77 10.02
N MET A 163 -18.24 -5.57 9.55
CA MET A 163 -17.32 -6.62 9.12
C MET A 163 -16.58 -7.26 10.28
N SER A 164 -16.20 -8.52 10.08
CA SER A 164 -15.28 -9.23 10.97
C SER A 164 -13.87 -8.63 10.93
N GLY A 165 -13.06 -8.87 11.96
CA GLY A 165 -11.67 -8.37 12.01
C GLY A 165 -10.82 -8.82 10.82
N GLY A 166 -10.94 -10.08 10.40
CA GLY A 166 -10.21 -10.59 9.22
C GLY A 166 -10.65 -9.93 7.91
N GLU A 167 -11.95 -9.62 7.75
CA GLU A 167 -12.45 -8.87 6.60
C GLU A 167 -11.95 -7.43 6.59
N LYS A 168 -11.91 -6.77 7.75
CA LYS A 168 -11.35 -5.42 7.90
C LYS A 168 -9.85 -5.39 7.55
N THR A 169 -9.08 -6.39 7.98
CA THR A 169 -7.66 -6.52 7.61
C THR A 169 -7.49 -6.70 6.11
N ARG A 170 -8.31 -7.55 5.50
CA ARG A 170 -8.31 -7.79 4.05
C ARG A 170 -8.71 -6.53 3.26
N LEU A 171 -9.69 -5.77 3.76
CA LEU A 171 -10.08 -4.50 3.15
C LEU A 171 -8.99 -3.43 3.27
N LYS A 172 -8.27 -3.40 4.41
CA LYS A 172 -7.08 -2.55 4.56
C LYS A 172 -6.00 -2.88 3.54
N LEU A 173 -5.81 -4.18 3.26
CA LEU A 173 -4.90 -4.59 2.17
C LEU A 173 -5.39 -4.06 0.81
N CYS A 174 -6.69 -4.15 0.49
CA CYS A 174 -7.22 -3.54 -0.74
C CYS A 174 -6.86 -2.06 -0.84
N ARG A 175 -7.06 -1.31 0.24
CA ARG A 175 -6.72 0.12 0.31
C ARG A 175 -5.24 0.36 0.01
N LEU A 176 -4.34 -0.37 0.67
CA LEU A 176 -2.89 -0.27 0.44
C LEU A 176 -2.48 -0.60 -0.99
N LEU A 177 -3.10 -1.61 -1.60
CA LEU A 177 -2.83 -1.97 -2.99
C LEU A 177 -3.28 -0.86 -3.96
N LEU A 178 -4.41 -0.19 -3.69
CA LEU A 178 -4.93 0.92 -4.48
C LEU A 178 -4.12 2.22 -4.29
N GLU A 179 -3.56 2.46 -3.11
CA GLU A 179 -2.69 3.60 -2.81
C GLU A 179 -1.34 3.53 -3.55
N GLU A 180 -0.95 2.34 -4.00
CA GLU A 180 0.31 2.08 -4.74
C GLU A 180 1.53 2.77 -4.11
N PRO A 181 1.90 2.50 -2.84
CA PRO A 181 3.08 3.08 -2.20
C PRO A 181 4.38 2.63 -2.88
N GLU A 182 5.47 3.42 -2.75
CA GLU A 182 6.79 3.07 -3.26
C GLU A 182 7.38 1.83 -2.55
N LEU A 183 7.04 1.64 -1.27
CA LEU A 183 7.35 0.45 -0.49
C LEU A 183 6.09 -0.07 0.19
N LEU A 184 5.73 -1.30 -0.11
CA LEU A 184 4.66 -2.04 0.53
C LEU A 184 5.24 -3.01 1.55
N VAL A 185 4.93 -2.81 2.83
CA VAL A 185 5.35 -3.66 3.95
C VAL A 185 4.16 -4.49 4.40
N LEU A 186 4.29 -5.81 4.32
CA LEU A 186 3.22 -6.76 4.64
C LEU A 186 3.64 -7.68 5.78
N ASP A 187 2.95 -7.62 6.91
CA ASP A 187 3.18 -8.49 8.06
C ASP A 187 2.09 -9.58 8.10
N GLU A 188 2.46 -10.81 7.72
CA GLU A 188 1.59 -11.99 7.61
C GLU A 188 0.34 -11.76 6.74
N PRO A 189 0.49 -11.32 5.47
CA PRO A 189 -0.65 -10.93 4.62
C PRO A 189 -1.54 -12.11 4.23
N THR A 190 -1.03 -13.35 4.34
CA THR A 190 -1.75 -14.58 3.98
C THR A 190 -2.79 -14.99 5.03
N ASN A 191 -2.70 -14.45 6.25
CA ASN A 191 -3.67 -14.70 7.28
C ASN A 191 -5.06 -14.22 6.86
N HIS A 192 -6.07 -15.07 7.06
CA HIS A 192 -7.47 -14.81 6.72
C HIS A 192 -7.79 -14.73 5.21
N LEU A 193 -6.86 -15.16 4.33
CA LEU A 193 -7.12 -15.30 2.90
C LEU A 193 -7.52 -16.74 2.57
N ASP A 194 -8.55 -16.88 1.75
CA ASP A 194 -8.83 -18.15 1.08
C ASP A 194 -7.86 -18.35 -0.12
N VAL A 195 -7.80 -19.57 -0.63
CA VAL A 195 -6.87 -19.96 -1.70
C VAL A 195 -7.03 -19.09 -2.95
N ARG A 196 -8.26 -18.71 -3.31
CA ARG A 196 -8.53 -17.91 -4.50
C ARG A 196 -7.99 -16.47 -4.35
N THR A 197 -8.25 -15.88 -3.20
CA THR A 197 -7.77 -14.53 -2.85
C THR A 197 -6.24 -14.52 -2.76
N LEU A 198 -5.63 -15.58 -2.22
CA LEU A 198 -4.18 -15.73 -2.13
C LEU A 198 -3.54 -15.76 -3.54
N PHE A 199 -4.03 -16.59 -4.46
CA PHE A 199 -3.53 -16.62 -5.83
C PHE A 199 -3.62 -15.28 -6.53
N TRP A 200 -4.74 -14.59 -6.36
CA TRP A 200 -4.90 -13.26 -6.94
C TRP A 200 -3.88 -12.26 -6.37
N LEU A 201 -3.64 -12.30 -5.05
CA LEU A 201 -2.65 -11.44 -4.40
C LEU A 201 -1.23 -11.73 -4.90
N GLU A 202 -0.85 -13.01 -5.08
CA GLU A 202 0.43 -13.40 -5.65
C GLU A 202 0.63 -12.81 -7.05
N GLU A 203 -0.37 -12.93 -7.94
CA GLU A 203 -0.32 -12.36 -9.29
C GLU A 203 -0.23 -10.83 -9.28
N TYR A 204 -1.00 -10.19 -8.40
CA TYR A 204 -0.95 -8.74 -8.24
C TYR A 204 0.43 -8.26 -7.79
N LEU A 205 1.00 -8.89 -6.75
CA LEU A 205 2.32 -8.54 -6.23
C LEU A 205 3.45 -8.82 -7.23
N ALA A 206 3.32 -9.82 -8.09
CA ALA A 206 4.28 -10.07 -9.16
C ALA A 206 4.38 -8.91 -10.17
N SER A 207 3.26 -8.22 -10.44
CA SER A 207 3.17 -7.06 -11.33
C SER A 207 3.30 -5.71 -10.62
N TYR A 208 3.40 -5.69 -9.30
CA TYR A 208 3.47 -4.47 -8.50
C TYR A 208 4.72 -3.65 -8.83
N LYS A 209 4.60 -2.34 -9.06
CA LYS A 209 5.73 -1.48 -9.47
C LYS A 209 6.65 -1.08 -8.33
N GLY A 210 6.10 -0.86 -7.14
CA GLY A 210 6.87 -0.50 -5.94
C GLY A 210 7.69 -1.68 -5.40
N ALA A 211 8.50 -1.43 -4.38
CA ALA A 211 9.16 -2.49 -3.61
C ALA A 211 8.15 -3.20 -2.70
N VAL A 212 8.38 -4.48 -2.43
CA VAL A 212 7.61 -5.29 -1.47
C VAL A 212 8.56 -5.88 -0.44
N PHE A 213 8.25 -5.63 0.83
CA PHE A 213 8.87 -6.27 1.97
C PHE A 213 7.80 -7.05 2.72
N THR A 214 7.91 -8.37 2.78
CA THR A 214 6.88 -9.20 3.40
C THR A 214 7.45 -10.11 4.47
N VAL A 215 6.75 -10.18 5.60
CA VAL A 215 6.96 -11.22 6.63
C VAL A 215 5.89 -12.28 6.40
N SER A 216 6.28 -13.52 6.24
CA SER A 216 5.33 -14.63 6.16
C SER A 216 5.98 -15.94 6.62
N HIS A 217 5.17 -16.81 7.22
CA HIS A 217 5.50 -18.21 7.49
C HIS A 217 5.11 -19.14 6.34
N ASP A 218 4.36 -18.65 5.37
CA ASP A 218 3.96 -19.38 4.18
C ASP A 218 5.09 -19.37 3.15
N ARG A 219 5.86 -20.46 3.09
CA ARG A 219 6.98 -20.63 2.15
C ARG A 219 6.51 -20.59 0.69
N TYR A 220 5.33 -21.11 0.40
CA TYR A 220 4.82 -21.14 -0.97
C TYR A 220 4.50 -19.74 -1.46
N PHE A 221 3.89 -18.92 -0.61
CA PHE A 221 3.68 -17.50 -0.90
C PHE A 221 4.99 -16.75 -1.11
N LEU A 222 6.00 -16.97 -0.26
CA LEU A 222 7.31 -16.33 -0.41
C LEU A 222 7.97 -16.74 -1.73
N ASP A 223 8.01 -18.02 -2.07
CA ASP A 223 8.63 -18.51 -3.31
C ASP A 223 8.00 -17.89 -4.58
N LYS A 224 6.73 -17.48 -4.50
CA LYS A 224 6.02 -16.82 -5.61
C LYS A 224 6.23 -15.31 -5.68
N THR A 225 6.39 -14.67 -4.53
CA THR A 225 6.29 -13.21 -4.44
C THR A 225 7.62 -12.50 -4.19
N VAL A 226 8.66 -13.21 -3.67
CA VAL A 226 9.93 -12.59 -3.34
C VAL A 226 11.09 -13.13 -4.19
N ARG A 227 12.16 -12.35 -4.27
CA ARG A 227 13.39 -12.70 -4.97
C ARG A 227 14.58 -12.83 -4.03
N GLN A 228 14.47 -12.28 -2.84
CA GLN A 228 15.47 -12.32 -1.78
C GLN A 228 14.79 -12.67 -0.48
N ILE A 229 15.46 -13.44 0.37
CA ILE A 229 14.98 -13.78 1.71
C ILE A 229 16.01 -13.30 2.71
N TYR A 230 15.57 -12.54 3.69
CA TYR A 230 16.34 -12.23 4.88
C TYR A 230 15.88 -13.17 6.00
N GLU A 231 16.83 -13.79 6.66
CA GLU A 231 16.57 -14.62 7.84
C GLU A 231 17.02 -13.87 9.09
N LEU A 232 16.10 -13.68 10.02
CA LEU A 232 16.39 -13.12 11.32
C LEU A 232 16.69 -14.26 12.28
N GLU A 233 17.96 -14.38 12.70
CA GLU A 233 18.39 -15.35 13.70
C GLU A 233 18.41 -14.74 15.10
N PRO A 234 18.14 -15.52 16.18
CA PRO A 234 18.23 -15.03 17.55
C PRO A 234 19.61 -14.44 17.84
N LYS A 235 19.66 -13.18 18.28
CA LYS A 235 20.88 -12.46 18.67
C LYS A 235 21.96 -12.41 17.56
N LYS A 236 21.57 -12.37 16.30
CA LYS A 236 22.52 -12.29 15.17
C LYS A 236 21.98 -11.43 14.04
N ALA A 237 22.94 -11.03 13.18
CA ALA A 237 22.69 -10.29 11.94
C ALA A 237 21.74 -11.00 10.98
N ILE A 238 21.07 -10.20 10.13
CA ILE A 238 20.30 -10.70 8.97
C ILE A 238 21.28 -11.40 8.01
N ARG A 239 20.95 -12.62 7.62
CA ARG A 239 21.59 -13.34 6.51
C ARG A 239 20.75 -13.24 5.24
N LEU A 240 21.44 -13.04 4.13
CA LEU A 240 20.89 -13.15 2.77
C LEU A 240 20.75 -14.62 2.37
#